data_ca23fdca64e245470dda533a0f72e6ff
#
_entry.id   ca23fdca64e245470dda533a0f72e6ff
#
_cell.length_a   1.000
_cell.length_b   1.000
_cell.length_c   1.000
_cell.angle_alpha   90.00
_cell.angle_beta   90.00
_cell.angle_gamma   90.00
#
_symmetry.space_group_name_H-M   'P 1'
#
loop_
_entity.id
_entity.type
_entity.pdbx_description
1 polymer ?
#
loop_
_entity_poly.entity_id
_entity_poly.type
_entity_poly.pdbx_seq_one_letter_code
_entity_poly.pdbx_strand_id
1 'polypeptide(L)'
;NGVATTPDVNSQYWNPAKYAFSYSKAGVALSYTPWLRKLVNDVALAYLAGYYKLGDSDMQAIGASLRYFSLGEVPVAYQDENSPGYTIKPYEMAVDVAYSRMLSEHFSAAVALRYIYSDLAYREDEEVSAGSAFAADIAFYYTNYVILAQRECMLSFGLNASNIGTKISYDSGNTSQFLPTNLRLGASLLFPIDDYNTIGVSFDANKYMVPTRPVRGEDESQEEYEERLDRDYNDISPIKGIFKSFSDAPGGFKEELQEIQWSLGLEYTYHEQFSIRGGYHWEHE
;
A
#
# COMPACT_ATOMS: atom_id res chain seq x y z
N ASN A 1 -9.46 3.96 4.47
CA ASN A 1 -8.87 5.16 5.08
C ASN A 1 -7.99 4.75 6.25
N GLY A 2 -6.83 5.37 6.39
CA GLY A 2 -5.93 5.00 7.48
C GLY A 2 -4.70 5.89 7.59
N VAL A 3 -4.50 6.77 6.63
CA VAL A 3 -3.26 7.56 6.53
C VAL A 3 -3.15 8.58 7.66
N ALA A 4 -4.27 9.19 8.08
CA ALA A 4 -4.32 10.21 9.13
C ALA A 4 -5.20 9.83 10.33
N THR A 5 -5.83 8.65 10.35
CA THR A 5 -6.61 8.18 11.51
C THR A 5 -5.73 7.97 12.74
N THR A 6 -6.34 7.79 13.90
CA THR A 6 -5.63 7.48 15.15
C THR A 6 -4.64 6.33 14.96
N PRO A 7 -3.48 6.37 15.65
CA PRO A 7 -2.51 5.28 15.63
C PRO A 7 -3.12 3.96 16.09
N ASP A 8 -2.87 2.90 15.32
CA ASP A 8 -3.25 1.53 15.66
C ASP A 8 -2.15 0.53 15.24
N VAL A 9 -2.34 -0.74 15.51
CA VAL A 9 -1.36 -1.78 15.16
C VAL A 9 -1.19 -1.92 13.65
N ASN A 10 -2.22 -1.60 12.84
CA ASN A 10 -2.19 -1.67 11.39
C ASN A 10 -1.58 -0.42 10.72
N SER A 11 -1.08 0.52 11.51
CA SER A 11 -0.41 1.73 11.02
C SER A 11 0.80 1.42 10.14
N GLN A 12 1.42 0.23 10.27
CA GLN A 12 2.50 -0.21 9.38
C GLN A 12 2.11 -0.17 7.90
N TYR A 13 0.88 -0.53 7.58
CA TYR A 13 0.39 -0.54 6.20
C TYR A 13 -0.01 0.85 5.69
N TRP A 14 -0.61 1.67 6.55
CA TRP A 14 -1.20 2.94 6.15
C TRP A 14 -0.24 4.12 6.26
N ASN A 15 0.40 4.24 7.41
CA ASN A 15 1.33 5.32 7.75
C ASN A 15 2.13 4.95 9.00
N PRO A 16 3.34 4.40 8.89
CA PRO A 16 4.13 3.98 10.04
C PRO A 16 4.58 5.14 10.95
N ALA A 17 4.54 6.41 10.48
CA ALA A 17 4.87 7.57 11.32
C ALA A 17 3.90 7.71 12.52
N LYS A 18 2.69 7.17 12.44
CA LYS A 18 1.70 7.16 13.52
C LYS A 18 2.17 6.42 14.76
N TYR A 19 3.04 5.41 14.63
CA TYR A 19 3.50 4.61 15.77
C TYR A 19 4.18 5.42 16.88
N ALA A 20 4.85 6.51 16.54
CA ALA A 20 5.44 7.41 17.52
C ALA A 20 4.39 8.02 18.47
N PHE A 21 3.14 8.17 18.02
CA PHE A 21 1.99 8.69 18.78
C PHE A 21 1.12 7.59 19.39
N SER A 22 1.47 6.30 19.27
CA SER A 22 0.69 5.21 19.88
C SER A 22 0.65 5.34 21.40
N TYR A 23 -0.52 5.11 22.01
CA TYR A 23 -0.69 5.14 23.46
C TYR A 23 -0.03 3.93 24.15
N SER A 24 -0.15 2.75 23.54
CA SER A 24 0.41 1.53 24.11
C SER A 24 1.90 1.41 23.78
N LYS A 25 2.67 0.82 24.69
CA LYS A 25 4.10 0.54 24.53
C LYS A 25 4.39 -0.43 23.38
N ALA A 26 3.49 -1.37 23.16
CA ALA A 26 3.58 -2.37 22.10
C ALA A 26 2.20 -2.82 21.64
N GLY A 27 2.14 -3.37 20.45
CA GLY A 27 0.92 -3.96 19.88
C GLY A 27 1.26 -4.99 18.81
N VAL A 28 0.41 -6.01 18.70
CA VAL A 28 0.48 -7.05 17.68
C VAL A 28 -0.93 -7.31 17.16
N ALA A 29 -1.07 -7.48 15.86
CA ALA A 29 -2.32 -7.89 15.20
C ALA A 29 -2.05 -8.93 14.12
N LEU A 30 -2.96 -9.89 14.00
CA LEU A 30 -3.00 -10.90 12.95
C LEU A 30 -4.36 -10.81 12.27
N SER A 31 -4.33 -10.70 10.94
CA SER A 31 -5.52 -10.74 10.08
C SER A 31 -5.39 -11.88 9.09
N TYR A 32 -6.49 -12.57 8.87
CA TYR A 32 -6.61 -13.59 7.84
C TYR A 32 -7.89 -13.33 7.04
N THR A 33 -7.76 -13.08 5.74
CA THR A 33 -8.86 -12.73 4.85
C THR A 33 -8.93 -13.74 3.72
N PRO A 34 -9.88 -14.71 3.76
CA PRO A 34 -10.14 -15.58 2.64
C PRO A 34 -10.76 -14.77 1.50
N TRP A 35 -10.23 -14.95 0.29
CA TRP A 35 -10.67 -14.24 -0.90
C TRP A 35 -11.45 -15.18 -1.82
N LEU A 36 -12.51 -14.71 -2.45
CA LEU A 36 -13.32 -15.48 -3.42
C LEU A 36 -13.77 -16.89 -2.94
N ARG A 37 -13.95 -17.10 -1.63
CA ARG A 37 -14.19 -18.42 -1.00
C ARG A 37 -15.31 -19.28 -1.64
N LYS A 38 -16.24 -18.65 -2.36
CA LYS A 38 -17.32 -19.35 -3.07
C LYS A 38 -16.89 -19.91 -4.43
N LEU A 39 -15.78 -19.42 -4.98
CA LEU A 39 -15.25 -19.81 -6.29
C LEU A 39 -13.97 -20.65 -6.14
N VAL A 40 -13.08 -20.21 -5.24
CA VAL A 40 -11.76 -20.80 -5.00
C VAL A 40 -11.54 -20.84 -3.49
N ASN A 41 -11.22 -22.01 -2.92
CA ASN A 41 -11.18 -22.19 -1.46
C ASN A 41 -9.85 -21.81 -0.80
N ASP A 42 -8.80 -21.59 -1.59
CA ASP A 42 -7.40 -21.53 -1.18
C ASP A 42 -6.71 -20.19 -1.48
N VAL A 43 -7.46 -19.20 -2.02
CA VAL A 43 -6.98 -17.81 -2.14
C VAL A 43 -7.19 -17.10 -0.81
N ALA A 44 -6.12 -16.62 -0.21
CA ALA A 44 -6.19 -15.95 1.08
C ALA A 44 -5.03 -14.97 1.30
N LEU A 45 -5.33 -13.89 2.00
CA LEU A 45 -4.35 -12.92 2.49
C LEU A 45 -4.19 -13.08 4.01
N ALA A 46 -2.96 -13.35 4.46
CA ALA A 46 -2.56 -13.27 5.85
C ALA A 46 -1.70 -12.02 6.07
N TYR A 47 -1.98 -11.30 7.13
CA TYR A 47 -1.24 -10.09 7.51
C TYR A 47 -0.95 -10.10 9.00
N LEU A 48 0.33 -10.06 9.36
CA LEU A 48 0.83 -9.91 10.73
C LEU A 48 1.51 -8.55 10.82
N ALA A 49 1.15 -7.76 11.81
CA ALA A 49 1.80 -6.49 12.10
C ALA A 49 2.06 -6.33 13.59
N GLY A 50 3.10 -5.58 13.93
CA GLY A 50 3.39 -5.24 15.30
C GLY A 50 4.31 -4.04 15.42
N TYR A 51 4.30 -3.41 16.57
CA TYR A 51 5.19 -2.32 16.90
C TYR A 51 5.63 -2.36 18.37
N TYR A 52 6.75 -1.70 18.62
CA TYR A 52 7.28 -1.49 19.96
C TYR A 52 7.88 -0.08 20.09
N LYS A 53 7.48 0.67 21.14
CA LYS A 53 8.03 2.01 21.44
C LYS A 53 9.37 1.87 22.16
N LEU A 54 10.37 2.61 21.69
CA LEU A 54 11.74 2.55 22.15
C LEU A 54 12.03 3.60 23.23
N GLY A 55 12.84 3.21 24.21
CA GLY A 55 13.29 4.10 25.29
C GLY A 55 12.20 4.48 26.28
N ASP A 56 12.57 5.32 27.23
CA ASP A 56 11.67 5.78 28.30
C ASP A 56 10.87 7.01 27.90
N SER A 57 11.34 7.75 26.87
CA SER A 57 10.66 8.95 26.38
C SER A 57 9.46 8.65 25.46
N ASP A 58 9.30 7.41 25.04
CA ASP A 58 8.25 6.94 24.12
C ASP A 58 8.12 7.72 22.80
N MET A 59 9.16 8.49 22.43
CA MET A 59 9.18 9.33 21.23
C MET A 59 9.58 8.55 19.96
N GLN A 60 9.93 7.29 20.08
CA GLN A 60 10.43 6.47 18.97
C GLN A 60 9.73 5.11 18.99
N ALA A 61 9.52 4.54 17.79
CA ALA A 61 8.97 3.21 17.68
C ALA A 61 9.61 2.45 16.50
N ILE A 62 9.69 1.14 16.66
CA ILE A 62 9.96 0.20 15.58
C ILE A 62 8.66 -0.53 15.28
N GLY A 63 8.31 -0.61 14.00
CA GLY A 63 7.22 -1.43 13.49
C GLY A 63 7.74 -2.50 12.54
N ALA A 64 7.00 -3.59 12.42
CA ALA A 64 7.28 -4.61 11.41
C ALA A 64 5.98 -5.24 10.94
N SER A 65 5.96 -5.71 9.70
CA SER A 65 4.87 -6.53 9.19
C SER A 65 5.33 -7.64 8.26
N LEU A 66 4.51 -8.69 8.20
CA LEU A 66 4.59 -9.76 7.21
C LEU A 66 3.24 -9.86 6.52
N ARG A 67 3.27 -9.81 5.21
CA ARG A 67 2.12 -10.04 4.34
C ARG A 67 2.38 -11.28 3.49
N TYR A 68 1.43 -12.19 3.48
CA TYR A 68 1.48 -13.40 2.67
C TYR A 68 0.17 -13.54 1.91
N PHE A 69 0.24 -13.58 0.59
CA PHE A 69 -0.90 -13.73 -0.29
C PHE A 69 -0.77 -15.04 -1.08
N SER A 70 -1.64 -16.00 -0.75
CA SER A 70 -1.80 -17.24 -1.52
C SER A 70 -2.77 -16.96 -2.67
N LEU A 71 -2.36 -17.27 -3.89
CA LEU A 71 -3.17 -17.12 -5.10
C LEU A 71 -3.94 -18.40 -5.45
N GLY A 72 -3.84 -19.41 -4.57
CA GLY A 72 -4.53 -20.67 -4.71
C GLY A 72 -3.76 -21.71 -5.54
N GLU A 73 -4.39 -22.86 -5.74
CA GLU A 73 -3.86 -23.96 -6.52
C GLU A 73 -4.31 -23.84 -7.99
N VAL A 74 -3.34 -23.78 -8.89
CA VAL A 74 -3.61 -23.71 -10.34
C VAL A 74 -3.22 -25.04 -10.97
N PRO A 75 -4.18 -25.86 -11.44
CA PRO A 75 -3.87 -27.08 -12.17
C PRO A 75 -3.34 -26.74 -13.57
N VAL A 76 -2.22 -27.31 -13.92
CA VAL A 76 -1.60 -27.17 -15.23
C VAL A 76 -1.71 -28.49 -15.96
N ALA A 77 -2.36 -28.48 -17.13
CA ALA A 77 -2.48 -29.62 -17.99
C ALA A 77 -1.48 -29.51 -19.16
N TYR A 78 -0.80 -30.62 -19.48
CA TYR A 78 0.00 -30.68 -20.69
C TYR A 78 -0.89 -30.75 -21.93
N GLN A 79 -0.37 -30.34 -23.08
CA GLN A 79 -1.06 -30.50 -24.37
C GLN A 79 -1.13 -31.94 -24.82
N ASP A 80 -0.30 -32.81 -24.23
CA ASP A 80 -0.31 -34.26 -24.52
C ASP A 80 -1.24 -35.00 -23.55
N GLU A 81 -2.26 -35.65 -24.09
CA GLU A 81 -3.29 -36.40 -23.33
C GLU A 81 -2.74 -37.49 -22.41
N ASN A 82 -1.50 -37.94 -22.62
CA ASN A 82 -0.85 -39.01 -21.83
C ASN A 82 0.04 -38.47 -20.69
N SER A 83 0.25 -37.16 -20.58
CA SER A 83 1.08 -36.57 -19.54
C SER A 83 0.23 -36.20 -18.33
N PRO A 84 0.56 -36.68 -17.12
CA PRO A 84 -0.15 -36.26 -15.92
C PRO A 84 0.08 -34.78 -15.68
N GLY A 85 -1.00 -33.99 -15.56
CA GLY A 85 -0.91 -32.61 -15.16
C GLY A 85 -0.31 -32.45 -13.77
N TYR A 86 0.18 -31.25 -13.46
CA TYR A 86 0.68 -30.92 -12.13
C TYR A 86 -0.02 -29.67 -11.58
N THR A 87 0.17 -29.38 -10.31
CA THR A 87 -0.44 -28.23 -9.65
C THR A 87 0.65 -27.27 -9.18
N ILE A 88 0.52 -26.00 -9.51
CA ILE A 88 1.34 -24.93 -8.97
C ILE A 88 0.59 -24.19 -7.87
N LYS A 89 1.34 -23.59 -6.94
CA LYS A 89 0.81 -22.81 -5.81
C LYS A 89 1.49 -21.44 -5.80
N PRO A 90 1.06 -20.52 -6.67
CA PRO A 90 1.65 -19.20 -6.72
C PRO A 90 1.35 -18.43 -5.43
N TYR A 91 2.32 -17.65 -4.97
CA TYR A 91 2.17 -16.80 -3.78
C TYR A 91 3.07 -15.57 -3.85
N GLU A 92 2.67 -14.57 -3.10
CA GLU A 92 3.44 -13.36 -2.90
C GLU A 92 3.67 -13.12 -1.40
N MET A 93 4.83 -12.60 -1.07
CA MET A 93 5.20 -12.28 0.30
C MET A 93 5.89 -10.92 0.36
N ALA A 94 5.56 -10.12 1.38
CA ALA A 94 6.28 -8.90 1.68
C ALA A 94 6.58 -8.83 3.18
N VAL A 95 7.83 -8.54 3.51
CA VAL A 95 8.28 -8.29 4.89
C VAL A 95 8.78 -6.86 4.94
N ASP A 96 8.32 -6.09 5.92
CA ASP A 96 8.81 -4.74 6.12
C ASP A 96 9.10 -4.43 7.59
N VAL A 97 10.06 -3.52 7.79
CA VAL A 97 10.45 -2.97 9.09
C VAL A 97 10.46 -1.46 8.97
N ALA A 98 9.84 -0.77 9.92
CA ALA A 98 9.79 0.68 9.98
C ALA A 98 10.43 1.22 11.26
N TYR A 99 11.05 2.37 11.15
CA TYR A 99 11.45 3.20 12.27
C TYR A 99 10.68 4.53 12.22
N SER A 100 10.04 4.87 13.32
CA SER A 100 9.23 6.08 13.49
C SER A 100 9.76 6.92 14.63
N ARG A 101 9.75 8.25 14.48
CA ARG A 101 10.20 9.19 15.50
C ARG A 101 9.37 10.45 15.53
N MET A 102 8.98 10.88 16.74
CA MET A 102 8.47 12.23 16.97
C MET A 102 9.60 13.24 16.78
N LEU A 103 9.37 14.20 15.91
CA LEU A 103 10.29 15.33 15.65
C LEU A 103 9.85 16.58 16.43
N SER A 104 8.56 16.64 16.79
CA SER A 104 7.99 17.62 17.71
C SER A 104 6.79 17.00 18.43
N GLU A 105 6.16 17.75 19.34
CA GLU A 105 4.95 17.32 20.06
C GLU A 105 3.77 16.99 19.13
N HIS A 106 3.78 17.54 17.92
CA HIS A 106 2.68 17.39 16.95
C HIS A 106 3.08 16.68 15.67
N PHE A 107 4.35 16.38 15.45
CA PHE A 107 4.83 15.90 14.18
C PHE A 107 5.80 14.73 14.32
N SER A 108 5.59 13.71 13.51
CA SER A 108 6.48 12.56 13.41
C SER A 108 6.80 12.21 11.95
N ALA A 109 7.92 11.51 11.78
CA ALA A 109 8.34 10.94 10.51
C ALA A 109 8.71 9.48 10.69
N ALA A 110 8.61 8.70 9.62
CA ALA A 110 9.06 7.32 9.59
C ALA A 110 9.67 6.96 8.23
N VAL A 111 10.56 5.98 8.28
CA VAL A 111 11.10 5.28 7.11
C VAL A 111 10.85 3.79 7.31
N ALA A 112 10.36 3.11 6.28
CA ALA A 112 10.26 1.65 6.26
C ALA A 112 11.10 1.08 5.13
N LEU A 113 11.66 -0.11 5.36
CA LEU A 113 12.34 -0.91 4.34
C LEU A 113 11.53 -2.19 4.14
N ARG A 114 11.33 -2.57 2.88
CA ARG A 114 10.51 -3.69 2.48
C ARG A 114 11.27 -4.60 1.53
N TYR A 115 11.19 -5.90 1.79
CA TYR A 115 11.55 -6.95 0.86
C TYR A 115 10.29 -7.61 0.32
N ILE A 116 10.22 -7.76 -1.00
CA ILE A 116 9.10 -8.36 -1.72
C ILE A 116 9.62 -9.59 -2.43
N TYR A 117 8.88 -10.68 -2.33
CA TYR A 117 9.13 -11.93 -3.05
C TYR A 117 7.81 -12.39 -3.67
N SER A 118 7.84 -12.72 -4.95
CA SER A 118 6.68 -13.13 -5.72
C SER A 118 7.02 -14.37 -6.54
N ASP A 119 6.39 -15.47 -6.26
CA ASP A 119 6.52 -16.75 -6.99
C ASP A 119 5.22 -17.01 -7.76
N LEU A 120 5.10 -16.36 -8.89
CA LEU A 120 3.98 -16.51 -9.83
C LEU A 120 4.31 -17.47 -10.98
N ALA A 121 5.53 -17.98 -11.00
CA ALA A 121 6.14 -18.57 -12.14
C ALA A 121 5.65 -19.99 -12.41
N TYR A 122 5.35 -20.22 -13.66
CA TYR A 122 5.21 -21.52 -14.29
C TYR A 122 6.62 -22.08 -14.57
N ARG A 123 7.02 -23.14 -13.87
CA ARG A 123 8.40 -23.62 -13.84
C ARG A 123 8.82 -24.56 -14.98
N GLU A 124 8.02 -24.74 -16.01
CA GLU A 124 8.44 -25.56 -17.15
C GLU A 124 9.37 -24.85 -18.12
N ASP A 125 9.30 -23.52 -18.18
CA ASP A 125 10.28 -22.72 -18.91
C ASP A 125 11.44 -22.41 -17.95
N GLU A 126 12.66 -22.86 -18.28
CA GLU A 126 13.87 -22.54 -17.52
C GLU A 126 14.16 -21.01 -17.47
N GLU A 127 13.48 -20.21 -18.30
CA GLU A 127 13.60 -18.77 -18.39
C GLU A 127 12.76 -18.02 -17.34
N VAL A 128 11.77 -18.69 -16.71
CA VAL A 128 10.86 -18.04 -15.75
C VAL A 128 11.26 -18.38 -14.31
N SER A 129 11.49 -17.35 -13.51
CA SER A 129 11.92 -17.46 -12.11
C SER A 129 11.04 -16.62 -11.19
N ALA A 130 11.10 -16.91 -9.89
CA ALA A 130 10.47 -16.04 -8.90
C ALA A 130 11.11 -14.65 -8.90
N GLY A 131 10.28 -13.62 -8.83
CA GLY A 131 10.70 -12.23 -8.75
C GLY A 131 10.99 -11.80 -7.32
N SER A 132 11.98 -10.91 -7.15
CA SER A 132 12.22 -10.24 -5.88
C SER A 132 12.52 -8.75 -6.07
N ALA A 133 12.14 -7.94 -5.08
CA ALA A 133 12.37 -6.50 -5.12
C ALA A 133 12.59 -5.94 -3.72
N PHE A 134 13.29 -4.81 -3.65
CA PHE A 134 13.43 -4.00 -2.46
C PHE A 134 12.72 -2.67 -2.63
N ALA A 135 12.05 -2.22 -1.58
CA ALA A 135 11.37 -0.94 -1.56
C ALA A 135 11.55 -0.23 -0.22
N ALA A 136 11.34 1.07 -0.24
CA ALA A 136 11.31 1.92 0.95
C ALA A 136 10.00 2.72 0.96
N ASP A 137 9.53 3.02 2.17
CA ASP A 137 8.43 3.96 2.39
C ASP A 137 8.95 5.16 3.18
N ILE A 138 8.40 6.34 2.89
CA ILE A 138 8.62 7.57 3.64
C ILE A 138 7.26 8.08 4.10
N ALA A 139 7.11 8.30 5.40
CA ALA A 139 5.84 8.67 5.98
C ALA A 139 5.98 9.83 6.96
N PHE A 140 4.92 10.66 7.02
CA PHE A 140 4.79 11.79 7.92
C PHE A 140 3.40 11.78 8.55
N TYR A 141 3.34 12.19 9.82
CA TYR A 141 2.09 12.35 10.53
C TYR A 141 2.13 13.58 11.41
N TYR A 142 1.06 14.36 11.32
CA TYR A 142 0.85 15.57 12.14
C TYR A 142 -0.48 15.41 12.88
N THR A 143 -0.51 15.77 14.15
CA THR A 143 -1.72 15.80 14.96
C THR A 143 -1.71 16.97 15.92
N ASN A 144 -2.84 17.63 16.09
CA ASN A 144 -3.01 18.74 17.02
C ASN A 144 -4.46 18.86 17.47
N TYR A 145 -4.69 19.52 18.58
CA TYR A 145 -6.02 19.83 19.07
C TYR A 145 -6.48 21.21 18.61
N VAL A 146 -7.71 21.28 18.16
CA VAL A 146 -8.38 22.50 17.70
C VAL A 146 -9.74 22.64 18.39
N ILE A 147 -10.13 23.87 18.71
CA ILE A 147 -11.45 24.13 19.32
C ILE A 147 -12.49 24.32 18.22
N LEU A 148 -13.43 23.39 18.11
CA LEU A 148 -14.58 23.45 17.22
C LEU A 148 -15.87 23.29 18.04
N ALA A 149 -16.82 24.20 17.84
CA ALA A 149 -18.11 24.19 18.57
C ALA A 149 -17.94 24.04 20.09
N GLN A 150 -16.97 24.75 20.68
CA GLN A 150 -16.59 24.74 22.10
C GLN A 150 -16.10 23.36 22.62
N ARG A 151 -15.65 22.49 21.73
CA ARG A 151 -15.09 21.20 22.03
C ARG A 151 -13.66 21.09 21.50
N GLU A 152 -12.83 20.39 22.25
CA GLU A 152 -11.46 20.08 21.84
C GLU A 152 -11.48 18.89 20.90
N CYS A 153 -11.21 19.13 19.61
CA CYS A 153 -11.22 18.14 18.55
C CYS A 153 -9.80 17.81 18.13
N MET A 154 -9.50 16.56 17.85
CA MET A 154 -8.20 16.15 17.32
C MET A 154 -8.22 16.21 15.81
N LEU A 155 -7.40 17.08 15.24
CA LEU A 155 -7.18 17.21 13.79
C LEU A 155 -5.84 16.58 13.43
N SER A 156 -5.85 15.69 12.44
CA SER A 156 -4.64 14.99 12.02
C SER A 156 -4.49 15.00 10.50
N PHE A 157 -3.23 15.05 10.06
CA PHE A 157 -2.84 14.91 8.66
C PHE A 157 -1.78 13.84 8.52
N GLY A 158 -1.81 13.12 7.43
CA GLY A 158 -0.83 12.08 7.12
C GLY A 158 -0.40 12.10 5.66
N LEU A 159 0.85 11.72 5.45
CA LEU A 159 1.41 11.47 4.13
C LEU A 159 2.18 10.15 4.20
N ASN A 160 2.01 9.31 3.20
CA ASN A 160 2.82 8.10 3.03
C ASN A 160 3.13 7.89 1.55
N ALA A 161 4.41 7.96 1.18
CA ALA A 161 4.91 7.53 -0.12
C ALA A 161 5.51 6.12 0.07
N SER A 162 4.86 5.11 -0.48
CA SER A 162 5.19 3.70 -0.25
C SER A 162 5.63 2.99 -1.52
N ASN A 163 6.38 1.89 -1.35
CA ASN A 163 6.92 1.06 -2.43
C ASN A 163 7.86 1.83 -3.39
N ILE A 164 8.60 2.82 -2.90
CA ILE A 164 9.69 3.46 -3.66
C ILE A 164 10.83 2.46 -3.75
N GLY A 165 10.99 1.77 -4.88
CA GLY A 165 11.92 0.65 -4.93
C GLY A 165 12.43 0.27 -6.30
N THR A 166 13.05 -0.90 -6.37
CA THR A 166 13.53 -1.49 -7.61
C THR A 166 12.35 -1.98 -8.46
N LYS A 167 12.59 -2.21 -9.74
CA LYS A 167 11.66 -3.00 -10.55
C LYS A 167 11.73 -4.48 -10.15
N ILE A 168 10.67 -5.21 -10.43
CA ILE A 168 10.60 -6.67 -10.26
C ILE A 168 10.65 -7.34 -11.65
N SER A 169 11.36 -8.47 -11.74
CA SER A 169 11.46 -9.28 -12.95
C SER A 169 11.24 -10.75 -12.62
N TYR A 170 10.61 -11.46 -13.56
CA TYR A 170 10.33 -12.90 -13.49
C TYR A 170 11.08 -13.72 -14.56
N ASP A 171 11.87 -13.06 -15.39
CA ASP A 171 12.56 -13.64 -16.56
C ASP A 171 14.06 -13.30 -16.56
N SER A 172 14.68 -13.40 -15.40
CA SER A 172 16.13 -13.12 -15.20
C SER A 172 16.57 -11.72 -15.63
N GLY A 173 15.63 -10.76 -15.71
CA GLY A 173 15.90 -9.36 -16.00
C GLY A 173 15.62 -8.93 -17.43
N ASN A 174 15.12 -9.82 -18.30
CA ASN A 174 14.75 -9.46 -19.68
C ASN A 174 13.58 -8.46 -19.70
N THR A 175 12.56 -8.71 -18.88
CA THR A 175 11.46 -7.77 -18.64
C THR A 175 11.38 -7.37 -17.20
N SER A 176 11.26 -6.08 -16.91
CA SER A 176 11.13 -5.59 -15.55
C SER A 176 9.95 -4.64 -15.40
N GLN A 177 9.17 -4.84 -14.35
CA GLN A 177 7.96 -4.07 -14.08
C GLN A 177 8.15 -3.17 -12.87
N PHE A 178 7.51 -2.01 -12.88
CA PHE A 178 7.51 -1.11 -11.74
C PHE A 178 6.74 -1.73 -10.57
N LEU A 179 7.26 -1.54 -9.36
CA LEU A 179 6.46 -1.77 -8.17
C LEU A 179 5.30 -0.75 -8.12
N PRO A 180 4.17 -1.09 -7.51
CA PRO A 180 3.04 -0.18 -7.32
C PRO A 180 3.40 0.89 -6.27
N THR A 181 4.30 1.80 -6.66
CA THR A 181 4.67 2.95 -5.85
C THR A 181 3.45 3.84 -5.67
N ASN A 182 3.18 4.27 -4.44
CA ASN A 182 1.92 4.89 -4.12
C ASN A 182 2.09 6.09 -3.18
N LEU A 183 1.49 7.22 -3.53
CA LEU A 183 1.39 8.40 -2.68
C LEU A 183 0.00 8.47 -2.06
N ARG A 184 -0.04 8.53 -0.74
CA ARG A 184 -1.26 8.67 0.05
C ARG A 184 -1.21 9.93 0.88
N LEU A 185 -2.25 10.73 0.79
CA LEU A 185 -2.49 11.90 1.61
C LEU A 185 -3.76 11.67 2.40
N GLY A 186 -3.76 12.00 3.68
CA GLY A 186 -4.93 11.81 4.52
C GLY A 186 -5.15 12.98 5.46
N ALA A 187 -6.41 13.20 5.82
CA ALA A 187 -6.85 14.09 6.87
C ALA A 187 -7.89 13.39 7.74
N SER A 188 -7.87 13.64 9.04
CA SER A 188 -8.91 13.13 9.93
C SER A 188 -9.25 14.14 11.04
N LEU A 189 -10.51 14.12 11.45
CA LEU A 189 -11.03 14.91 12.55
C LEU A 189 -11.77 13.99 13.50
N LEU A 190 -11.38 13.97 14.77
CA LEU A 190 -12.16 13.35 15.84
C LEU A 190 -12.86 14.44 16.62
N PHE A 191 -14.19 14.35 16.64
CA PHE A 191 -15.08 15.28 17.31
C PHE A 191 -15.75 14.60 18.50
N PRO A 192 -15.41 14.93 19.76
CA PRO A 192 -16.11 14.41 20.94
C PRO A 192 -17.48 15.11 21.06
N ILE A 193 -18.56 14.32 20.98
CA ILE A 193 -19.93 14.80 21.19
C ILE A 193 -20.14 15.05 22.68
N ASP A 194 -19.68 14.12 23.52
CA ASP A 194 -19.67 14.17 24.97
C ASP A 194 -18.54 13.30 25.53
N ASP A 195 -18.50 13.08 26.84
CA ASP A 195 -17.46 12.29 27.51
C ASP A 195 -17.41 10.81 27.10
N TYR A 196 -18.45 10.31 26.44
CA TYR A 196 -18.59 8.91 26.04
C TYR A 196 -18.69 8.71 24.54
N ASN A 197 -19.06 9.73 23.79
CA ASN A 197 -19.40 9.62 22.37
C ASN A 197 -18.47 10.46 21.50
N THR A 198 -17.80 9.83 20.54
CA THR A 198 -16.91 10.49 19.57
C THR A 198 -17.30 10.13 18.15
N ILE A 199 -17.32 11.12 17.28
CA ILE A 199 -17.43 10.93 15.82
C ILE A 199 -16.08 11.22 15.19
N GLY A 200 -15.61 10.30 14.37
CA GLY A 200 -14.44 10.45 13.52
C GLY A 200 -14.84 10.60 12.05
N VAL A 201 -14.25 11.56 11.37
CA VAL A 201 -14.35 11.72 9.92
C VAL A 201 -12.94 11.65 9.36
N SER A 202 -12.73 10.84 8.32
CA SER A 202 -11.43 10.70 7.65
C SER A 202 -11.59 10.77 6.14
N PHE A 203 -10.60 11.38 5.50
CA PHE A 203 -10.55 11.54 4.06
C PHE A 203 -9.15 11.22 3.58
N ASP A 204 -9.02 10.32 2.61
CA ASP A 204 -7.74 9.96 2.00
C ASP A 204 -7.81 10.16 0.48
N ALA A 205 -6.73 10.71 -0.08
CA ALA A 205 -6.43 10.76 -1.51
C ALA A 205 -5.24 9.85 -1.80
N ASN A 206 -5.34 9.04 -2.82
CA ASN A 206 -4.38 8.03 -3.16
C ASN A 206 -4.07 8.06 -4.66
N LYS A 207 -2.79 8.12 -5.04
CA LYS A 207 -2.35 8.07 -6.45
C LYS A 207 -1.20 7.09 -6.60
N TYR A 208 -1.30 6.19 -7.58
CA TYR A 208 -0.17 5.38 -7.98
C TYR A 208 0.85 6.23 -8.75
N MET A 209 2.09 6.19 -8.28
CA MET A 209 3.22 6.88 -8.92
C MET A 209 3.98 5.91 -9.83
N VAL A 210 3.25 5.30 -10.76
CA VAL A 210 3.77 4.39 -11.78
C VAL A 210 3.51 5.03 -13.13
N PRO A 211 4.51 5.11 -14.02
CA PRO A 211 4.31 5.73 -15.33
C PRO A 211 3.29 4.96 -16.17
N THR A 212 2.49 5.68 -16.93
CA THR A 212 1.52 5.10 -17.85
C THR A 212 2.25 4.34 -18.95
N ARG A 213 1.86 3.07 -19.14
CA ARG A 213 2.43 2.23 -20.20
C ARG A 213 1.92 2.72 -21.57
N PRO A 214 2.81 3.01 -22.52
CA PRO A 214 2.41 3.40 -23.86
C PRO A 214 1.50 2.36 -24.52
N VAL A 215 0.44 2.81 -25.17
CA VAL A 215 -0.44 1.96 -25.98
C VAL A 215 -0.05 2.11 -27.43
N ARG A 216 -0.03 1.00 -28.19
CA ARG A 216 0.32 1.03 -29.63
C ARG A 216 -0.70 1.86 -30.41
N GLY A 217 -0.18 2.81 -31.22
CA GLY A 217 -1.00 3.61 -32.14
C GLY A 217 -1.55 2.76 -33.31
N GLU A 218 -2.67 3.20 -33.88
CA GLU A 218 -3.32 2.47 -35.02
C GLU A 218 -2.40 2.37 -36.26
N ASP A 219 -1.61 3.39 -36.52
CA ASP A 219 -0.70 3.46 -37.67
C ASP A 219 0.77 3.12 -37.32
N GLU A 220 1.05 2.74 -36.06
CA GLU A 220 2.39 2.46 -35.56
C GLU A 220 2.80 1.01 -35.87
N SER A 221 3.99 0.80 -36.43
CA SER A 221 4.54 -0.54 -36.63
C SER A 221 4.88 -1.19 -35.29
N GLN A 222 5.03 -2.52 -35.26
CA GLN A 222 5.40 -3.23 -34.05
C GLN A 222 6.79 -2.82 -33.57
N GLU A 223 7.74 -2.64 -34.45
CA GLU A 223 9.12 -2.24 -34.17
C GLU A 223 9.19 -0.83 -33.56
N GLU A 224 8.48 0.15 -34.15
CA GLU A 224 8.39 1.51 -33.62
C GLU A 224 7.75 1.55 -32.22
N TYR A 225 6.71 0.73 -32.01
CA TYR A 225 6.07 0.60 -30.70
C TYR A 225 7.02 0.03 -29.64
N GLU A 226 7.77 -1.04 -29.97
CA GLU A 226 8.74 -1.67 -29.05
C GLU A 226 9.88 -0.70 -28.70
N GLU A 227 10.45 0.00 -29.68
CA GLU A 227 11.46 1.03 -29.41
C GLU A 227 10.94 2.17 -28.51
N ARG A 228 9.70 2.60 -28.73
CA ARG A 228 9.06 3.62 -27.89
C ARG A 228 8.76 3.09 -26.48
N LEU A 229 8.28 1.85 -26.37
CA LEU A 229 8.00 1.19 -25.10
C LEU A 229 9.28 1.05 -24.27
N ASP A 230 10.38 0.64 -24.88
CA ASP A 230 11.66 0.50 -24.20
C ASP A 230 12.16 1.87 -23.71
N ARG A 231 12.23 2.86 -24.58
CA ARG A 231 12.71 4.19 -24.25
C ARG A 231 11.86 4.89 -23.18
N ASP A 232 10.53 4.79 -23.27
CA ASP A 232 9.59 5.59 -22.48
C ASP A 232 9.06 4.86 -21.24
N TYR A 233 9.28 3.54 -21.14
CA TYR A 233 8.78 2.74 -20.02
C TYR A 233 9.80 1.74 -19.49
N ASN A 234 10.34 0.84 -20.32
CA ASN A 234 11.18 -0.25 -19.84
C ASN A 234 12.56 0.25 -19.33
N ASP A 235 13.18 1.22 -19.98
CA ASP A 235 14.53 1.69 -19.68
C ASP A 235 14.56 2.82 -18.63
N ILE A 236 13.42 3.39 -18.27
CA ILE A 236 13.42 4.46 -17.26
C ILE A 236 13.61 3.92 -15.86
N SER A 237 14.41 4.64 -15.06
CA SER A 237 14.62 4.28 -13.66
C SER A 237 13.34 4.46 -12.82
N PRO A 238 13.17 3.69 -11.72
CA PRO A 238 11.99 3.82 -10.85
C PRO A 238 11.73 5.25 -10.38
N ILE A 239 12.77 5.96 -9.96
CA ILE A 239 12.65 7.36 -9.50
C ILE A 239 12.18 8.28 -10.63
N LYS A 240 12.72 8.13 -11.85
CA LYS A 240 12.26 8.90 -13.01
C LYS A 240 10.81 8.58 -13.36
N GLY A 241 10.41 7.30 -13.23
CA GLY A 241 9.03 6.86 -13.40
C GLY A 241 8.06 7.54 -12.44
N ILE A 242 8.44 7.66 -11.16
CA ILE A 242 7.65 8.37 -10.14
C ILE A 242 7.35 9.82 -10.57
N PHE A 243 8.35 10.57 -11.01
CA PHE A 243 8.12 11.95 -11.45
C PHE A 243 7.33 12.03 -12.75
N LYS A 244 7.54 11.09 -13.67
CA LYS A 244 6.82 11.04 -14.92
C LYS A 244 5.33 10.80 -14.73
N SER A 245 4.93 9.96 -13.77
CA SER A 245 3.54 9.59 -13.46
C SER A 245 2.63 10.75 -13.03
N PHE A 246 3.16 11.96 -12.89
CA PHE A 246 2.35 13.16 -12.61
C PHE A 246 1.98 13.96 -13.85
N SER A 247 2.42 13.53 -15.04
CA SER A 247 2.24 14.29 -16.28
C SER A 247 2.23 13.43 -17.54
N ASP A 248 2.00 12.13 -17.44
CA ASP A 248 2.09 11.20 -18.57
C ASP A 248 0.76 10.56 -18.99
N ALA A 249 -0.33 10.96 -18.37
CA ALA A 249 -1.67 10.52 -18.77
C ALA A 249 -2.00 11.02 -20.19
N PRO A 250 -2.43 10.14 -21.10
CA PRO A 250 -2.73 10.49 -22.51
C PRO A 250 -3.76 11.60 -22.67
N GLY A 251 -4.77 11.69 -21.80
CA GLY A 251 -5.79 12.73 -21.77
C GLY A 251 -5.36 14.01 -21.04
N GLY A 252 -4.09 14.12 -20.61
CA GLY A 252 -3.52 15.27 -19.95
C GLY A 252 -4.03 15.47 -18.51
N PHE A 253 -3.97 16.71 -18.00
CA PHE A 253 -4.22 17.02 -16.60
C PHE A 253 -5.59 16.53 -16.05
N LYS A 254 -6.61 16.45 -16.89
CA LYS A 254 -7.93 15.95 -16.48
C LYS A 254 -7.86 14.46 -16.13
N GLU A 255 -7.19 13.67 -16.93
CA GLU A 255 -7.01 12.24 -16.73
C GLU A 255 -6.10 11.98 -15.51
N GLU A 256 -5.04 12.79 -15.35
CA GLU A 256 -4.19 12.76 -14.14
C GLU A 256 -5.00 12.92 -12.83
N LEU A 257 -6.00 13.80 -12.83
CA LEU A 257 -6.90 13.97 -11.68
C LEU A 257 -7.85 12.78 -11.49
N GLN A 258 -8.20 12.09 -12.56
CA GLN A 258 -9.05 10.90 -12.53
C GLN A 258 -8.33 9.66 -11.98
N GLU A 259 -6.99 9.61 -12.06
CA GLU A 259 -6.18 8.56 -11.44
C GLU A 259 -6.13 8.64 -9.91
N ILE A 260 -6.59 9.76 -9.33
CA ILE A 260 -6.65 9.90 -7.87
C ILE A 260 -7.86 9.16 -7.34
N GLN A 261 -7.59 8.18 -6.50
CA GLN A 261 -8.60 7.44 -5.76
C GLN A 261 -8.94 8.19 -4.46
N TRP A 262 -10.22 8.32 -4.18
CA TRP A 262 -10.72 9.05 -3.02
C TRP A 262 -11.39 8.11 -2.04
N SER A 263 -11.19 8.34 -0.77
CA SER A 263 -11.85 7.56 0.28
C SER A 263 -12.37 8.47 1.38
N LEU A 264 -13.61 8.27 1.78
CA LEU A 264 -14.24 8.91 2.91
C LEU A 264 -14.56 7.85 3.97
N GLY A 265 -14.21 8.10 5.21
CA GLY A 265 -14.50 7.23 6.35
C GLY A 265 -15.25 7.98 7.43
N LEU A 266 -16.20 7.29 8.05
CA LEU A 266 -16.93 7.72 9.22
C LEU A 266 -16.77 6.68 10.32
N GLU A 267 -16.52 7.12 11.53
CA GLU A 267 -16.42 6.29 12.71
C GLU A 267 -17.28 6.90 13.82
N TYR A 268 -18.09 6.09 14.46
CA TYR A 268 -18.69 6.43 15.74
C TYR A 268 -18.11 5.52 16.82
N THR A 269 -17.59 6.11 17.88
CA THR A 269 -17.02 5.38 19.02
C THR A 269 -17.78 5.71 20.30
N TYR A 270 -18.21 4.66 20.99
CA TYR A 270 -18.86 4.73 22.31
C TYR A 270 -17.91 4.22 23.39
N HIS A 271 -17.66 5.07 24.38
CA HIS A 271 -16.88 4.75 25.59
C HIS A 271 -15.47 4.23 25.29
N GLU A 272 -14.87 4.62 24.15
CA GLU A 272 -13.57 4.12 23.66
C GLU A 272 -13.47 2.59 23.51
N GLN A 273 -14.60 1.88 23.61
CA GLN A 273 -14.66 0.42 23.59
C GLN A 273 -15.39 -0.14 22.37
N PHE A 274 -16.44 0.51 21.94
CA PHE A 274 -17.24 0.05 20.80
C PHE A 274 -17.16 1.06 19.67
N SER A 275 -16.76 0.62 18.49
CA SER A 275 -16.72 1.46 17.31
C SER A 275 -17.50 0.83 16.17
N ILE A 276 -18.30 1.67 15.49
CA ILE A 276 -18.95 1.34 14.23
C ILE A 276 -18.31 2.20 13.15
N ARG A 277 -17.87 1.57 12.07
CA ARG A 277 -17.19 2.22 10.96
C ARG A 277 -17.91 1.97 9.65
N GLY A 278 -18.00 2.99 8.85
CA GLY A 278 -18.48 2.92 7.47
C GLY A 278 -17.64 3.81 6.58
N GLY A 279 -17.58 3.51 5.29
CA GLY A 279 -16.80 4.31 4.38
C GLY A 279 -17.22 4.11 2.94
N TYR A 280 -16.81 5.04 2.12
CA TYR A 280 -16.99 5.04 0.68
C TYR A 280 -15.65 5.24 -0.01
N HIS A 281 -15.37 4.42 -1.00
CA HIS A 281 -14.20 4.52 -1.86
C HIS A 281 -14.67 4.81 -3.28
N TRP A 282 -14.02 5.78 -3.92
CA TRP A 282 -14.30 6.14 -5.29
C TRP A 282 -13.02 6.13 -6.11
N GLU A 283 -13.09 5.45 -7.24
CA GLU A 283 -12.07 5.33 -8.26
C GLU A 283 -12.75 5.56 -9.61
N HIS A 284 -12.10 6.29 -10.50
CA HIS A 284 -12.59 6.49 -11.87
C HIS A 284 -12.27 5.24 -12.69
N GLU A 285 -13.29 4.72 -13.40
CA GLU A 285 -13.15 3.60 -14.35
C GLU A 285 -12.48 4.04 -15.65
#